data_8c263ba6da1d0f2f1b088e9aaa94789d
#
_entry.id   8c263ba6da1d0f2f1b088e9aaa94789d
#
_cell.length_a   1.000
_cell.length_b   1.000
_cell.length_c   1.000
_cell.angle_alpha   90.00
_cell.angle_beta   90.00
_cell.angle_gamma   90.00
#
_symmetry.space_group_name_H-M   'P 1'
#
loop_
_entity.id
_entity.type
_entity.pdbx_description
1 polymer ?
#
loop_
_entity_poly.entity_id
_entity_poly.type
_entity_poly.pdbx_seq_one_letter_code
_entity_poly.pdbx_strand_id
1 'polypeptide(L)'
;MSGDRNGSPLETDRELVAIVAVADNGVIGKDGDMPWHIPADLTHFKETTMDHPVIMGRVTYEGILETLGEPLPGRTTVVLTSRDLETPANAVVAHDLADALETAEAAAQERHDDADRIFVAGGATVYEQFLPAVDRLIVTEVHDDPDGDTYFPDWDRNSFREVSRDERDGFAFVEYTRRE
;
A
#
# COMPACT_ATOMS: atom_id res chain seq x y z
N MET A 1 -0.24 -23.06 -13.81
CA MET A 1 -0.50 -22.65 -14.22
C MET A 1 -0.60 -21.95 -14.41
N SER A 2 -0.42 -22.06 -13.89
CA SER A 2 -0.76 -21.25 -13.99
C SER A 2 -0.98 -20.46 -14.81
N GLY A 3 -0.35 -20.19 -15.22
CA GLY A 3 -0.71 -19.36 -16.25
C GLY A 3 -2.12 -19.16 -16.44
N ASP A 4 -2.83 -19.81 -15.71
CA ASP A 4 -4.22 -19.72 -15.78
C ASP A 4 -4.81 -18.43 -15.39
N ARG A 5 -4.04 -17.50 -14.95
CA ARG A 5 -4.46 -16.14 -14.79
C ARG A 5 -4.70 -15.46 -16.10
N ASN A 6 -4.59 -16.18 -17.21
CA ASN A 6 -4.95 -15.69 -18.53
C ASN A 6 -4.29 -14.36 -18.85
N GLY A 7 -3.03 -14.29 -18.61
CA GLY A 7 -2.28 -13.11 -18.96
C GLY A 7 -2.39 -11.98 -17.97
N SER A 8 -2.87 -12.24 -16.77
CA SER A 8 -2.85 -11.23 -15.74
C SER A 8 -1.41 -10.82 -15.45
N PRO A 9 -1.05 -9.54 -15.56
CA PRO A 9 0.30 -9.08 -15.23
C PRO A 9 0.53 -8.98 -13.73
N LEU A 10 -0.52 -9.20 -12.92
CA LEU A 10 -0.47 -9.00 -11.48
C LEU A 10 -0.38 -10.33 -10.73
N GLU A 11 0.52 -11.19 -11.17
CA GLU A 11 0.74 -12.49 -10.57
C GLU A 11 2.04 -12.49 -9.78
N THR A 12 1.96 -12.93 -8.53
CA THR A 12 3.14 -13.09 -7.68
C THR A 12 2.87 -14.21 -6.69
N ASP A 13 3.90 -14.97 -6.33
CA ASP A 13 3.80 -15.98 -5.29
C ASP A 13 3.86 -15.37 -3.89
N ARG A 14 4.21 -14.10 -3.79
CA ARG A 14 4.25 -13.39 -2.50
C ARG A 14 2.86 -12.85 -2.21
N GLU A 15 2.55 -12.67 -0.93
CA GLU A 15 1.26 -12.08 -0.55
C GLU A 15 1.27 -10.59 -0.92
N LEU A 16 0.29 -10.17 -1.71
CA LEU A 16 0.14 -8.77 -2.08
C LEU A 16 -0.83 -8.12 -1.10
N VAL A 17 -0.36 -7.11 -0.38
CA VAL A 17 -1.08 -6.52 0.74
C VAL A 17 -1.28 -5.03 0.52
N ALA A 18 -2.53 -4.57 0.51
CA ALA A 18 -2.81 -3.13 0.52
C ALA A 18 -2.87 -2.67 1.98
N ILE A 19 -2.15 -1.61 2.30
CA ILE A 19 -2.15 -1.04 3.65
C ILE A 19 -2.63 0.40 3.54
N VAL A 20 -3.63 0.76 4.34
CA VAL A 20 -4.30 2.07 4.20
C VAL A 20 -4.99 2.47 5.51
N ALA A 21 -5.07 3.78 5.76
CA ALA A 21 -5.93 4.34 6.79
C ALA A 21 -7.10 5.02 6.09
N VAL A 22 -8.32 4.69 6.47
CA VAL A 22 -9.55 5.17 5.83
C VAL A 22 -10.53 5.65 6.88
N ALA A 23 -11.04 6.86 6.71
CA ALA A 23 -12.09 7.39 7.59
C ALA A 23 -13.43 6.72 7.29
N ASP A 24 -14.37 6.85 8.22
CA ASP A 24 -15.70 6.24 8.08
C ASP A 24 -16.41 6.70 6.81
N ASN A 25 -16.15 7.93 6.35
CA ASN A 25 -16.74 8.44 5.11
C ASN A 25 -15.91 8.11 3.85
N GLY A 26 -14.88 7.28 3.99
CA GLY A 26 -14.07 6.85 2.85
C GLY A 26 -12.87 7.74 2.54
N VAL A 27 -12.70 8.84 3.25
CA VAL A 27 -11.60 9.78 2.98
C VAL A 27 -10.26 9.14 3.36
N ILE A 28 -9.27 9.28 2.47
CA ILE A 28 -7.89 8.86 2.73
C ILE A 28 -6.91 10.02 2.59
N GLY A 29 -7.35 11.18 2.09
CA GLY A 29 -6.45 12.31 1.93
C GLY A 29 -7.16 13.63 1.72
N LYS A 30 -6.44 14.70 2.00
CA LYS A 30 -6.87 16.06 1.74
C LYS A 30 -5.63 16.91 1.46
N ASP A 31 -5.63 17.61 0.33
CA ASP A 31 -4.53 18.50 -0.09
C ASP A 31 -3.17 17.80 -0.05
N GLY A 32 -3.13 16.51 -0.42
CA GLY A 32 -1.91 15.75 -0.49
C GLY A 32 -1.44 15.15 0.84
N ASP A 33 -2.23 15.27 1.88
CA ASP A 33 -1.88 14.78 3.21
C ASP A 33 -3.11 14.09 3.82
N MET A 34 -2.95 13.48 4.98
CA MET A 34 -4.06 12.89 5.71
C MET A 34 -4.68 13.92 6.64
N PRO A 35 -6.03 13.98 6.73
CA PRO A 35 -6.69 14.98 7.58
C PRO A 35 -6.69 14.62 9.08
N TRP A 36 -5.98 13.58 9.47
CA TRP A 36 -5.82 13.20 10.88
C TRP A 36 -4.35 12.98 11.19
N HIS A 37 -4.05 12.94 12.49
CA HIS A 37 -2.71 12.62 12.96
C HIS A 37 -2.84 11.59 14.07
N ILE A 38 -2.50 10.34 13.78
CA ILE A 38 -2.59 9.22 14.71
C ILE A 38 -1.21 8.59 14.83
N PRO A 39 -0.44 8.94 15.87
CA PRO A 39 0.92 8.41 16.03
C PRO A 39 0.98 6.88 16.06
N ALA A 40 -0.02 6.23 16.68
CA ALA A 40 -0.08 4.77 16.71
C ALA A 40 -0.19 4.17 15.32
N ASP A 41 -0.88 4.86 14.39
CA ASP A 41 -0.99 4.40 13.02
C ASP A 41 0.33 4.52 12.26
N LEU A 42 1.06 5.60 12.48
CA LEU A 42 2.37 5.77 11.87
C LEU A 42 3.34 4.69 12.33
N THR A 43 3.32 4.35 13.61
CA THR A 43 4.12 3.26 14.16
C THR A 43 3.69 1.91 13.58
N HIS A 44 2.39 1.68 13.49
CA HIS A 44 1.82 0.46 12.91
C HIS A 44 2.26 0.28 11.45
N PHE A 45 2.17 1.34 10.65
CA PHE A 45 2.60 1.32 9.27
C PHE A 45 4.10 0.98 9.17
N LYS A 46 4.91 1.66 9.98
CA LYS A 46 6.36 1.46 9.96
C LYS A 46 6.72 0.01 10.32
N GLU A 47 6.15 -0.50 11.40
CA GLU A 47 6.47 -1.85 11.87
C GLU A 47 5.97 -2.91 10.90
N THR A 48 4.80 -2.69 10.31
CA THR A 48 4.20 -3.65 9.39
C THR A 48 4.98 -3.75 8.09
N THR A 49 5.46 -2.62 7.57
CA THR A 49 6.14 -2.59 6.26
C THR A 49 7.66 -2.74 6.35
N MET A 50 8.22 -2.69 7.55
CA MET A 50 9.69 -2.74 7.71
C MET A 50 10.26 -4.00 7.04
N ASP A 51 11.38 -3.84 6.36
CA ASP A 51 12.09 -4.91 5.64
C ASP A 51 11.28 -5.55 4.50
N HIS A 52 10.40 -4.75 3.89
CA HIS A 52 9.60 -5.21 2.75
C HIS A 52 9.63 -4.18 1.62
N PRO A 53 9.36 -4.60 0.38
CA PRO A 53 9.12 -3.63 -0.70
C PRO A 53 7.74 -3.01 -0.54
N VAL A 54 7.63 -1.73 -0.87
CA VAL A 54 6.38 -0.97 -0.77
C VAL A 54 6.15 -0.23 -2.09
N ILE A 55 5.04 -0.54 -2.76
CA ILE A 55 4.68 0.11 -4.03
C ILE A 55 3.80 1.31 -3.72
N MET A 56 4.08 2.44 -4.35
CA MET A 56 3.26 3.65 -4.20
C MET A 56 3.36 4.52 -5.44
N GLY A 57 2.42 5.45 -5.58
CA GLY A 57 2.46 6.41 -6.67
C GLY A 57 3.41 7.57 -6.39
N ARG A 58 3.67 8.35 -7.43
CA ARG A 58 4.63 9.46 -7.36
C ARG A 58 4.23 10.50 -6.31
N VAL A 59 2.96 10.88 -6.26
CA VAL A 59 2.51 11.94 -5.34
C VAL A 59 2.70 11.50 -3.88
N THR A 60 2.36 10.25 -3.58
CA THR A 60 2.56 9.68 -2.25
C THR A 60 4.05 9.67 -1.90
N TYR A 61 4.89 9.26 -2.85
CA TYR A 61 6.33 9.22 -2.66
C TYR A 61 6.89 10.63 -2.39
N GLU A 62 6.46 11.61 -3.17
CA GLU A 62 6.92 13.01 -2.99
C GLU A 62 6.52 13.54 -1.61
N GLY A 63 5.32 13.18 -1.14
CA GLY A 63 4.88 13.56 0.20
C GLY A 63 5.77 12.98 1.30
N ILE A 64 6.22 11.74 1.11
CA ILE A 64 7.15 11.11 2.05
C ILE A 64 8.49 11.86 2.05
N LEU A 65 9.00 12.22 0.87
CA LEU A 65 10.24 12.98 0.77
C LEU A 65 10.13 14.34 1.46
N GLU A 66 8.98 15.00 1.35
CA GLU A 66 8.77 16.28 2.02
C GLU A 66 8.76 16.14 3.54
N THR A 67 8.19 15.05 4.03
CA THR A 67 8.05 14.84 5.48
C THR A 67 9.33 14.30 6.11
N LEU A 68 9.97 13.32 5.45
CA LEU A 68 11.15 12.63 6.02
C LEU A 68 12.48 13.11 5.46
N GLY A 69 12.47 13.74 4.30
CA GLY A 69 13.70 14.12 3.59
C GLY A 69 14.37 12.96 2.85
N GLU A 70 13.77 11.79 2.89
CA GLU A 70 14.32 10.57 2.26
C GLU A 70 13.20 9.55 2.07
N PRO A 71 13.39 8.52 1.21
CA PRO A 71 12.43 7.43 1.12
C PRO A 71 12.33 6.68 2.44
N LEU A 72 11.30 5.84 2.57
CA LEU A 72 11.06 5.10 3.81
C LEU A 72 12.29 4.27 4.20
N PRO A 73 12.90 4.53 5.36
CA PRO A 73 14.09 3.77 5.77
C PRO A 73 13.78 2.30 6.04
N GLY A 74 14.70 1.42 5.68
CA GLY A 74 14.57 -0.02 5.91
C GLY A 74 13.63 -0.73 4.96
N ARG A 75 13.13 -0.03 3.93
CA ARG A 75 12.21 -0.57 2.94
C ARG A 75 12.70 -0.18 1.56
N THR A 76 12.24 -0.91 0.53
CA THR A 76 12.48 -0.50 -0.85
C THR A 76 11.18 0.08 -1.38
N THR A 77 11.19 1.35 -1.76
CA THR A 77 10.02 2.00 -2.33
C THR A 77 10.03 1.79 -3.83
N VAL A 78 8.95 1.23 -4.37
CA VAL A 78 8.75 1.10 -5.81
C VAL A 78 7.76 2.19 -6.21
N VAL A 79 8.22 3.17 -6.97
CA VAL A 79 7.41 4.33 -7.36
C VAL A 79 6.78 4.05 -8.72
N LEU A 80 5.46 3.85 -8.73
CA LEU A 80 4.72 3.60 -9.96
C LEU A 80 4.35 4.93 -10.60
N THR A 81 4.98 5.25 -11.72
CA THR A 81 4.75 6.52 -12.42
C THR A 81 5.18 6.39 -13.88
N SER A 82 4.55 7.17 -14.77
CA SER A 82 4.97 7.22 -16.15
C SER A 82 6.18 8.14 -16.37
N ARG A 83 6.59 8.86 -15.33
CA ARG A 83 7.72 9.81 -15.43
C ARG A 83 9.04 9.13 -15.10
N ASP A 84 10.11 9.68 -15.63
CA ASP A 84 11.46 9.29 -15.21
C ASP A 84 11.85 10.17 -14.03
N LEU A 85 12.24 9.53 -12.95
CA LEU A 85 12.66 10.22 -11.72
C LEU A 85 14.04 9.72 -11.31
N GLU A 86 14.82 10.61 -10.75
CA GLU A 86 16.06 10.20 -10.10
C GLU A 86 15.73 9.83 -8.67
N THR A 87 16.18 8.67 -8.23
CA THR A 87 15.85 8.16 -6.91
C THR A 87 17.11 7.67 -6.20
N PRO A 88 17.16 7.79 -4.87
CA PRO A 88 18.25 7.18 -4.10
C PRO A 88 18.17 5.65 -4.12
N ALA A 89 19.16 5.00 -3.53
CA ALA A 89 19.34 3.56 -3.63
C ALA A 89 18.14 2.73 -3.13
N ASN A 90 17.36 3.25 -2.18
CA ASN A 90 16.23 2.51 -1.63
C ASN A 90 14.89 2.89 -2.27
N ALA A 91 14.91 3.52 -3.43
CA ALA A 91 13.71 3.79 -4.21
C ALA A 91 13.99 3.47 -5.68
N VAL A 92 13.03 2.87 -6.36
CA VAL A 92 13.14 2.44 -7.75
C VAL A 92 11.88 2.83 -8.49
N VAL A 93 12.00 3.33 -9.70
CA VAL A 93 10.85 3.72 -10.52
C VAL A 93 10.38 2.54 -11.36
N ALA A 94 9.07 2.34 -11.43
CA ALA A 94 8.43 1.39 -12.32
C ALA A 94 7.35 2.10 -13.12
N HIS A 95 7.16 1.72 -14.38
CA HIS A 95 6.30 2.49 -15.28
C HIS A 95 4.92 1.88 -15.52
N ASP A 96 4.70 0.63 -15.10
CA ASP A 96 3.38 0.00 -15.17
C ASP A 96 3.23 -1.04 -14.06
N LEU A 97 2.05 -1.64 -13.96
CA LEU A 97 1.75 -2.57 -12.87
C LEU A 97 2.64 -3.80 -12.89
N ALA A 98 2.86 -4.39 -14.07
CA ALA A 98 3.70 -5.57 -14.19
C ALA A 98 5.14 -5.26 -13.80
N ASP A 99 5.66 -4.12 -14.24
CA ASP A 99 7.00 -3.66 -13.91
C ASP A 99 7.12 -3.40 -12.41
N ALA A 100 6.10 -2.82 -11.79
CA ALA A 100 6.11 -2.56 -10.36
C ALA A 100 6.17 -3.86 -9.56
N LEU A 101 5.39 -4.87 -9.93
CA LEU A 101 5.44 -6.16 -9.24
C LEU A 101 6.78 -6.86 -9.44
N GLU A 102 7.29 -6.86 -10.67
CA GLU A 102 8.57 -7.48 -10.98
C GLU A 102 9.70 -6.83 -10.19
N THR A 103 9.69 -5.49 -10.13
CA THR A 103 10.67 -4.73 -9.37
C THR A 103 10.57 -5.01 -7.88
N ALA A 104 9.34 -5.10 -7.35
CA ALA A 104 9.12 -5.41 -5.95
C ALA A 104 9.55 -6.84 -5.61
N GLU A 105 9.30 -7.79 -6.51
CA GLU A 105 9.75 -9.17 -6.35
C GLU A 105 11.27 -9.25 -6.26
N ALA A 106 11.97 -8.56 -7.16
CA ALA A 106 13.42 -8.53 -7.16
C ALA A 106 13.94 -7.92 -5.86
N ALA A 107 13.33 -6.83 -5.40
CA ALA A 107 13.72 -6.19 -4.15
C ALA A 107 13.50 -7.11 -2.95
N ALA A 108 12.37 -7.82 -2.92
CA ALA A 108 12.07 -8.75 -1.83
C ALA A 108 13.15 -9.83 -1.74
N GLN A 109 13.54 -10.38 -2.88
CA GLN A 109 14.52 -11.45 -2.94
C GLN A 109 15.92 -10.95 -2.60
N GLU A 110 16.32 -9.80 -3.14
CA GLU A 110 17.71 -9.34 -3.08
C GLU A 110 18.03 -8.48 -1.87
N ARG A 111 17.03 -7.78 -1.33
CA ARG A 111 17.25 -6.77 -0.30
C ARG A 111 16.55 -7.07 1.01
N HIS A 112 15.56 -7.96 1.00
CA HIS A 112 14.69 -8.19 2.17
C HIS A 112 14.61 -9.65 2.55
N ASP A 113 15.69 -10.37 2.33
CA ASP A 113 15.82 -11.77 2.77
C ASP A 113 14.66 -12.64 2.29
N ASP A 114 14.28 -12.45 1.01
CA ASP A 114 13.19 -13.18 0.36
C ASP A 114 11.86 -13.01 1.09
N ALA A 115 11.55 -11.76 1.45
CA ALA A 115 10.31 -11.42 2.15
C ALA A 115 9.09 -11.95 1.42
N ASP A 116 8.12 -12.46 2.17
CA ASP A 116 6.94 -13.13 1.62
C ASP A 116 5.78 -12.18 1.32
N ARG A 117 5.94 -10.88 1.52
CA ARG A 117 4.90 -9.87 1.26
C ARG A 117 5.42 -8.72 0.44
N ILE A 118 4.51 -8.16 -0.37
CA ILE A 118 4.71 -6.90 -1.08
C ILE A 118 3.57 -5.98 -0.68
N PHE A 119 3.87 -4.77 -0.24
CA PHE A 119 2.86 -3.81 0.21
C PHE A 119 2.52 -2.80 -0.87
N VAL A 120 1.26 -2.36 -0.90
CA VAL A 120 0.77 -1.28 -1.75
C VAL A 120 0.25 -0.19 -0.82
N ALA A 121 0.82 1.01 -0.90
CA ALA A 121 0.58 2.06 0.09
C ALA A 121 0.01 3.38 -0.46
N GLY A 122 -0.62 3.35 -1.61
CA GLY A 122 -1.36 4.50 -2.11
C GLY A 122 -0.73 5.15 -3.33
N GLY A 123 -1.29 6.20 -3.83
CA GLY A 123 -2.62 6.73 -3.42
C GLY A 123 -3.81 6.03 -4.06
N ALA A 124 -4.91 6.74 -4.13
CA ALA A 124 -6.19 6.17 -4.58
C ALA A 124 -6.08 5.45 -5.92
N THR A 125 -5.42 6.05 -6.90
CA THR A 125 -5.27 5.47 -8.23
C THR A 125 -4.49 4.16 -8.19
N VAL A 126 -3.45 4.11 -7.36
CA VAL A 126 -2.62 2.91 -7.24
C VAL A 126 -3.39 1.82 -6.51
N TYR A 127 -4.13 2.15 -5.44
CA TYR A 127 -4.99 1.18 -4.78
C TYR A 127 -6.00 0.59 -5.77
N GLU A 128 -6.65 1.45 -6.56
CA GLU A 128 -7.66 1.00 -7.53
C GLU A 128 -7.08 -0.01 -8.51
N GLN A 129 -5.87 0.23 -8.96
CA GLN A 129 -5.23 -0.65 -9.93
C GLN A 129 -4.83 -2.00 -9.35
N PHE A 130 -4.44 -2.04 -8.07
CA PHE A 130 -3.97 -3.27 -7.45
C PHE A 130 -5.06 -4.07 -6.71
N LEU A 131 -6.17 -3.44 -6.33
CA LEU A 131 -7.21 -4.12 -5.55
C LEU A 131 -7.68 -5.45 -6.13
N PRO A 132 -7.83 -5.59 -7.46
CA PRO A 132 -8.25 -6.89 -8.00
C PRO A 132 -7.26 -8.03 -7.75
N ALA A 133 -6.00 -7.70 -7.47
CA ALA A 133 -4.94 -8.70 -7.27
C ALA A 133 -4.53 -8.85 -5.80
N VAL A 134 -5.02 -7.98 -4.93
CA VAL A 134 -4.61 -7.95 -3.52
C VAL A 134 -5.14 -9.17 -2.77
N ASP A 135 -4.28 -9.80 -1.98
CA ASP A 135 -4.65 -10.98 -1.18
C ASP A 135 -5.10 -10.60 0.23
N ARG A 136 -4.65 -9.47 0.73
CA ARG A 136 -4.93 -9.03 2.09
C ARG A 136 -5.03 -7.51 2.13
N LEU A 137 -5.92 -7.02 2.98
CA LEU A 137 -6.04 -5.59 3.28
C LEU A 137 -5.72 -5.37 4.75
N ILE A 138 -4.80 -4.47 5.03
CA ILE A 138 -4.52 -4.04 6.40
C ILE A 138 -5.02 -2.61 6.48
N VAL A 139 -6.13 -2.42 7.19
CA VAL A 139 -6.87 -1.16 7.19
C VAL A 139 -6.89 -0.56 8.59
N THR A 140 -6.51 0.71 8.70
CA THR A 140 -6.79 1.47 9.91
C THR A 140 -8.10 2.20 9.66
N GLU A 141 -9.15 1.77 10.35
CA GLU A 141 -10.46 2.44 10.27
C GLU A 141 -10.42 3.64 11.21
N VAL A 142 -10.53 4.83 10.65
CA VAL A 142 -10.55 6.06 11.44
C VAL A 142 -12.02 6.44 11.68
N HIS A 143 -12.43 6.45 12.95
CA HIS A 143 -13.82 6.68 13.32
C HIS A 143 -14.14 8.19 13.34
N ASP A 144 -14.16 8.75 12.15
CA ASP A 144 -14.42 10.18 11.95
C ASP A 144 -14.89 10.38 10.51
N ASP A 145 -15.46 11.53 10.22
CA ASP A 145 -15.92 11.90 8.89
C ASP A 145 -15.29 13.24 8.48
N PRO A 146 -13.95 13.26 8.30
CA PRO A 146 -13.29 14.52 7.96
C PRO A 146 -13.60 14.96 6.54
N ASP A 147 -13.43 16.25 6.26
CA ASP A 147 -13.45 16.74 4.89
C ASP A 147 -12.20 16.21 4.19
N GLY A 148 -12.36 15.84 2.93
CA GLY A 148 -11.23 15.35 2.14
C GLY A 148 -11.53 15.44 0.66
N ASP A 149 -10.49 15.28 -0.13
CA ASP A 149 -10.58 15.31 -1.59
C ASP A 149 -10.17 13.99 -2.22
N THR A 150 -9.66 13.04 -1.44
CA THR A 150 -9.20 11.76 -1.92
C THR A 150 -9.87 10.65 -1.12
N TYR A 151 -10.42 9.67 -1.81
CA TYR A 151 -11.20 8.59 -1.22
C TYR A 151 -10.60 7.24 -1.60
N PHE A 152 -10.72 6.27 -0.68
CA PHE A 152 -10.34 4.91 -0.98
C PHE A 152 -11.31 4.37 -2.04
N PRO A 153 -10.80 3.68 -3.08
CA PRO A 153 -11.70 3.17 -4.12
C PRO A 153 -12.66 2.13 -3.58
N ASP A 154 -13.81 1.98 -4.26
CA ASP A 154 -14.76 0.95 -3.91
C ASP A 154 -14.11 -0.42 -4.07
N TRP A 155 -14.30 -1.29 -3.09
CA TRP A 155 -13.78 -2.65 -3.15
C TRP A 155 -14.88 -3.63 -2.78
N ASP A 156 -14.79 -4.83 -3.33
CA ASP A 156 -15.81 -5.83 -3.11
C ASP A 156 -15.60 -6.50 -1.75
N ARG A 157 -16.27 -5.97 -0.73
CA ARG A 157 -16.15 -6.48 0.63
C ARG A 157 -16.56 -7.95 0.73
N ASN A 158 -17.44 -8.41 -0.19
CA ASN A 158 -17.86 -9.79 -0.19
C ASN A 158 -16.78 -10.76 -0.66
N SER A 159 -15.76 -10.24 -1.35
CA SER A 159 -14.61 -11.03 -1.77
C SER A 159 -13.59 -11.23 -0.65
N PHE A 160 -13.78 -10.55 0.47
CA PHE A 160 -12.85 -10.60 1.61
C PHE A 160 -13.60 -10.96 2.88
N ARG A 161 -12.86 -11.45 3.87
CA ARG A 161 -13.42 -11.63 5.21
C ARG A 161 -12.49 -10.97 6.23
N GLU A 162 -13.09 -10.44 7.29
CA GLU A 162 -12.34 -9.85 8.38
C GLU A 162 -11.74 -10.99 9.23
N VAL A 163 -10.43 -10.94 9.44
CA VAL A 163 -9.74 -11.98 10.22
C VAL A 163 -9.17 -11.46 11.53
N SER A 164 -9.10 -10.12 11.69
CA SER A 164 -8.52 -9.54 12.91
C SER A 164 -9.08 -8.11 13.07
N ARG A 165 -9.36 -7.73 14.32
CA ARG A 165 -9.81 -6.36 14.63
C ARG A 165 -9.29 -5.98 16.01
N ASP A 166 -8.60 -4.84 16.07
CA ASP A 166 -8.07 -4.29 17.31
C ASP A 166 -8.63 -2.89 17.47
N GLU A 167 -9.73 -2.78 18.23
CA GLU A 167 -10.38 -1.49 18.45
C GLU A 167 -9.58 -0.64 19.42
N ARG A 168 -9.40 0.62 19.04
CA ARG A 168 -8.70 1.61 19.85
C ARG A 168 -9.62 2.82 20.03
N ASP A 169 -9.14 3.83 20.72
CA ASP A 169 -9.93 5.04 20.95
C ASP A 169 -9.89 5.92 19.69
N GLY A 170 -10.98 5.92 18.95
CA GLY A 170 -11.12 6.72 17.73
C GLY A 170 -10.66 6.05 16.45
N PHE A 171 -10.16 4.83 16.52
CA PHE A 171 -9.75 4.08 15.33
C PHE A 171 -9.61 2.59 15.65
N ALA A 172 -9.47 1.77 14.61
CA ALA A 172 -9.26 0.33 14.76
C ALA A 172 -8.27 -0.17 13.72
N PHE A 173 -7.44 -1.14 14.09
CA PHE A 173 -6.59 -1.85 13.14
C PHE A 173 -7.30 -3.12 12.73
N VAL A 174 -7.62 -3.26 11.43
CA VAL A 174 -8.43 -4.36 10.91
C VAL A 174 -7.71 -5.03 9.77
N GLU A 175 -7.76 -6.37 9.73
CA GLU A 175 -7.19 -7.11 8.61
C GLU A 175 -8.28 -7.93 7.92
N TYR A 176 -8.23 -7.92 6.61
CA TYR A 176 -9.14 -8.69 5.76
C TYR A 176 -8.31 -9.58 4.84
N THR A 177 -8.76 -10.81 4.60
CA THR A 177 -8.11 -11.68 3.61
C THR A 177 -9.12 -12.04 2.52
N ARG A 178 -8.61 -12.27 1.31
CA ARG A 178 -9.47 -12.64 0.20
C ARG A 178 -10.07 -14.03 0.45
N ARG A 179 -11.35 -14.16 0.17
CA ARG A 179 -12.02 -15.46 0.25
C ARG A 179 -11.60 -16.34 -0.93
N GLU A 180 -11.54 -17.61 -0.70
CA GLU A 180 -11.20 -18.55 -1.75
C GLU A 180 -12.41 -18.96 -2.57
#